data_19e7fdbfbad5e0afdfbaf7ae0f6ba92d
#
_entry.id   19e7fdbfbad5e0afdfbaf7ae0f6ba92d
#
_cell.length_a   1.000
_cell.length_b   1.000
_cell.length_c   1.000
_cell.angle_alpha   90.00
_cell.angle_beta   90.00
_cell.angle_gamma   90.00
#
_symmetry.space_group_name_H-M   'P 1'
#
loop_
_entity.id
_entity.type
_entity.pdbx_description
1 polymer ?
#
loop_
_entity_poly.entity_id
_entity_poly.type
_entity_poly.pdbx_seq_one_letter_code
_entity_poly.pdbx_strand_id
1 'polypeptide(L)'
;DKDWYGTIPLGIIVTDKMIFTVCLEDTQVLTRFMEGRVRSFFTYMKTRFIFQILYRNASMYLRYLRIIDKKSEQVEEKLHLSTRNEELIELLELQKSLTYFITSLRSNEVVLEKLLKIDSIKKYPEDTDLLEDVITENKQAIEMANVYSGILNGTMDAFASIISNNMN
;
A
#
# COMPACT_ATOMS: atom_id res chain seq x y z
N ASP A 1 -0.87 -19.95 4.68
CA ASP A 1 -0.76 -18.85 3.70
C ASP A 1 -2.10 -18.13 3.62
N LYS A 2 -2.09 -16.86 4.02
CA LYS A 2 -3.27 -16.02 3.87
C LYS A 2 -3.33 -15.51 2.44
N ASP A 3 -4.47 -15.63 1.79
CA ASP A 3 -4.70 -15.15 0.44
C ASP A 3 -5.02 -13.63 0.39
N TRP A 4 -4.94 -12.95 1.52
CA TRP A 4 -5.23 -11.53 1.64
C TRP A 4 -4.13 -10.79 2.39
N TYR A 5 -4.03 -9.49 2.14
CA TYR A 5 -3.07 -8.60 2.78
C TYR A 5 -3.79 -7.58 3.66
N GLY A 6 -3.28 -7.39 4.87
CA GLY A 6 -3.75 -6.35 5.77
C GLY A 6 -2.78 -5.18 5.82
N THR A 7 -3.14 -4.18 6.60
CA THR A 7 -2.31 -3.02 6.90
C THR A 7 -2.15 -2.88 8.41
N ILE A 8 -1.01 -2.35 8.84
CA ILE A 8 -0.73 -2.07 10.24
C ILE A 8 -0.29 -0.61 10.38
N PRO A 9 -0.58 0.03 11.51
CA PRO A 9 -0.11 1.39 11.74
C PRO A 9 1.40 1.41 12.02
N LEU A 10 2.05 2.47 11.55
CA LEU A 10 3.44 2.78 11.87
C LEU A 10 3.45 4.16 12.55
N GLY A 11 3.87 4.21 13.80
CA GLY A 11 4.06 5.44 14.53
C GLY A 11 5.48 5.98 14.33
N ILE A 12 5.60 7.27 14.10
CA ILE A 12 6.88 7.97 14.02
C ILE A 12 6.83 9.13 15.02
N ILE A 13 7.70 9.10 16.00
CA ILE A 13 7.80 10.13 17.04
C ILE A 13 9.14 10.82 16.90
N VAL A 14 9.11 12.13 16.75
CA VAL A 14 10.30 12.96 16.56
C VAL A 14 10.51 13.86 17.77
N THR A 15 11.69 13.78 18.36
CA THR A 15 12.14 14.72 19.39
C THR A 15 13.34 15.49 18.88
N ASP A 16 13.84 16.46 19.64
CA ASP A 16 15.02 17.23 19.27
C ASP A 16 16.25 16.36 19.01
N LYS A 17 16.35 15.22 19.71
CA LYS A 17 17.53 14.35 19.69
C LYS A 17 17.31 12.99 19.05
N MET A 18 16.06 12.53 18.94
CA MET A 18 15.77 11.13 18.57
C MET A 18 14.55 11.03 17.68
N ILE A 19 14.52 9.93 16.94
CA ILE A 19 13.34 9.49 16.20
C ILE A 19 13.00 8.08 16.72
N PHE A 20 11.74 7.88 17.10
CA PHE A 20 11.22 6.60 17.49
C PHE A 20 10.25 6.11 16.41
N THR A 21 10.41 4.87 16.00
CA THR A 21 9.43 4.18 15.17
C THR A 21 8.77 3.09 16.00
N VAL A 22 7.44 3.03 15.93
CA VAL A 22 6.64 2.07 16.71
C VAL A 22 5.71 1.34 15.78
N CYS A 23 5.75 0.01 15.81
CA CYS A 23 4.90 -0.81 14.97
C CYS A 23 4.59 -2.13 15.68
N LEU A 24 3.43 -2.72 15.37
CA LEU A 24 2.94 -3.93 16.04
C LEU A 24 3.64 -5.20 15.56
N GLU A 25 4.19 -5.18 14.36
CA GLU A 25 4.85 -6.32 13.72
C GLU A 25 6.10 -5.83 13.00
N ASP A 26 7.02 -6.74 12.71
CA ASP A 26 8.14 -6.44 11.83
C ASP A 26 7.65 -6.03 10.46
N THR A 27 8.22 -4.97 9.93
CA THR A 27 7.87 -4.45 8.61
C THR A 27 9.10 -4.26 7.73
N GLN A 28 8.99 -4.65 6.48
CA GLN A 28 10.05 -4.45 5.48
C GLN A 28 10.33 -2.96 5.21
N VAL A 29 9.39 -2.08 5.53
CA VAL A 29 9.60 -0.63 5.46
C VAL A 29 10.80 -0.21 6.31
N LEU A 30 10.92 -0.76 7.51
CA LEU A 30 11.99 -0.43 8.45
C LEU A 30 13.21 -1.33 8.32
N THR A 31 13.02 -2.60 7.96
CA THR A 31 14.08 -3.61 7.91
C THR A 31 15.25 -3.18 7.03
N ARG A 32 15.00 -2.58 5.88
CA ARG A 32 16.06 -2.09 4.99
C ARG A 32 16.94 -1.01 5.64
N PHE A 33 16.36 -0.15 6.44
CA PHE A 33 17.12 0.86 7.19
C PHE A 33 17.98 0.20 8.27
N MET A 34 17.43 -0.78 8.98
CA MET A 34 18.13 -1.53 10.00
C MET A 34 19.30 -2.33 9.44
N GLU A 35 19.17 -2.82 8.21
CA GLU A 35 20.21 -3.60 7.51
C GLU A 35 21.19 -2.75 6.71
N GLY A 36 21.05 -1.42 6.73
CA GLY A 36 21.94 -0.52 6.02
C GLY A 36 21.81 -0.56 4.50
N ARG A 37 20.66 -0.97 3.96
CA ARG A 37 20.41 -1.13 2.52
C ARG A 37 19.81 0.10 1.84
N VAL A 38 19.71 1.22 2.56
CA VAL A 38 19.13 2.45 2.02
C VAL A 38 20.25 3.43 1.66
N ARG A 39 20.24 3.88 0.40
CA ARG A 39 21.22 4.86 -0.09
C ARG A 39 20.96 6.23 0.54
N SER A 40 22.05 6.96 0.84
CA SER A 40 21.99 8.32 1.41
C SER A 40 21.20 8.39 2.71
N PHE A 41 21.23 7.31 3.49
CA PHE A 41 20.58 7.22 4.78
C PHE A 41 21.54 7.68 5.89
N PHE A 42 21.12 8.74 6.60
CA PHE A 42 21.85 9.28 7.73
C PHE A 42 20.86 9.64 8.84
N THR A 43 21.03 9.05 10.02
CA THR A 43 20.11 9.25 11.14
C THR A 43 20.07 10.69 11.67
N TYR A 44 21.15 11.46 11.49
CA TYR A 44 21.17 12.87 11.88
C TYR A 44 20.36 13.78 10.95
N MET A 45 20.05 13.32 9.73
CA MET A 45 19.16 14.01 8.80
C MET A 45 17.72 13.53 9.04
N LYS A 46 17.11 13.97 10.14
CA LYS A 46 15.83 13.47 10.63
C LYS A 46 14.69 13.60 9.63
N THR A 47 14.54 14.78 9.03
CA THR A 47 13.48 15.02 8.04
C THR A 47 13.63 14.11 6.84
N ARG A 48 14.84 14.00 6.30
CA ARG A 48 15.13 13.12 5.18
C ARG A 48 14.86 11.66 5.54
N PHE A 49 15.24 11.23 6.73
CA PHE A 49 14.98 9.86 7.21
C PHE A 49 13.47 9.56 7.24
N ILE A 50 12.67 10.46 7.81
CA ILE A 50 11.21 10.29 7.86
C ILE A 50 10.64 10.17 6.44
N PHE A 51 11.05 11.04 5.52
CA PHE A 51 10.56 11.03 4.16
C PHE A 51 11.02 9.80 3.38
N GLN A 52 12.21 9.28 3.66
CA GLN A 52 12.66 7.99 3.10
C GLN A 52 11.80 6.81 3.58
N ILE A 53 11.41 6.80 4.85
CA ILE A 53 10.48 5.80 5.38
C ILE A 53 9.15 5.89 4.64
N LEU A 54 8.60 7.08 4.48
CA LEU A 54 7.33 7.31 3.79
C LEU A 54 7.40 6.93 2.31
N TYR A 55 8.51 7.24 1.64
CA TYR A 55 8.76 6.83 0.26
C TYR A 55 8.78 5.31 0.14
N ARG A 56 9.50 4.63 1.02
CA ARG A 56 9.57 3.18 1.04
C ARG A 56 8.19 2.56 1.26
N ASN A 57 7.42 3.14 2.16
CA ASN A 57 6.06 2.69 2.42
C ASN A 57 5.17 2.78 1.18
N ALA A 58 5.16 3.92 0.49
CA ALA A 58 4.38 4.11 -0.74
C ALA A 58 4.83 3.13 -1.84
N SER A 59 6.14 2.93 -2.00
CA SER A 59 6.70 1.98 -2.97
C SER A 59 6.25 0.55 -2.68
N MET A 60 6.17 0.16 -1.41
CA MET A 60 5.69 -1.16 -1.02
C MET A 60 4.21 -1.35 -1.33
N TYR A 61 3.37 -0.33 -1.13
CA TYR A 61 1.97 -0.41 -1.55
C TYR A 61 1.85 -0.66 -3.05
N LEU A 62 2.61 0.05 -3.87
CA LEU A 62 2.63 -0.17 -5.32
C LEU A 62 3.05 -1.59 -5.68
N ARG A 63 4.07 -2.13 -5.01
CA ARG A 63 4.52 -3.50 -5.22
C ARG A 63 3.43 -4.52 -4.89
N TYR A 64 2.79 -4.39 -3.75
CA TYR A 64 1.72 -5.30 -3.33
C TYR A 64 0.48 -5.18 -4.21
N LEU A 65 0.16 -3.99 -4.69
CA LEU A 65 -0.93 -3.80 -5.65
C LEU A 65 -0.69 -4.59 -6.95
N ARG A 66 0.54 -4.59 -7.46
CA ARG A 66 0.90 -5.41 -8.63
C ARG A 66 0.77 -6.90 -8.35
N ILE A 67 1.14 -7.33 -7.15
CA ILE A 67 0.98 -8.73 -6.73
C ILE A 67 -0.51 -9.11 -6.68
N ILE A 68 -1.35 -8.27 -6.11
CA ILE A 68 -2.81 -8.48 -6.03
C ILE A 68 -3.40 -8.57 -7.43
N ASP A 69 -3.03 -7.66 -8.33
CA ASP A 69 -3.49 -7.67 -9.72
C ASP A 69 -3.13 -8.97 -10.42
N LYS A 70 -1.88 -9.40 -10.31
CA LYS A 70 -1.42 -10.66 -10.90
C LYS A 70 -2.16 -11.88 -10.33
N LYS A 71 -2.37 -11.91 -9.02
CA LYS A 71 -3.14 -12.99 -8.38
C LYS A 71 -4.58 -13.01 -8.85
N SER A 72 -5.21 -11.84 -8.99
CA SER A 72 -6.59 -11.76 -9.48
C SER A 72 -6.73 -12.26 -10.91
N GLU A 73 -5.78 -11.96 -11.78
CA GLU A 73 -5.73 -12.49 -13.15
C GLU A 73 -5.61 -14.02 -13.15
N GLN A 74 -4.78 -14.60 -12.31
CA GLN A 74 -4.60 -16.05 -12.19
C GLN A 74 -5.89 -16.74 -11.71
N VAL A 75 -6.59 -16.15 -10.76
CA VAL A 75 -7.86 -16.67 -10.26
C VAL A 75 -8.94 -16.57 -11.34
N GLU A 76 -8.99 -15.47 -12.07
CA GLU A 76 -9.90 -15.27 -13.19
C GLU A 76 -9.73 -16.34 -14.27
N GLU A 77 -8.47 -16.67 -14.63
CA GLU A 77 -8.17 -17.76 -15.58
C GLU A 77 -8.73 -19.10 -15.10
N LYS A 78 -8.61 -19.41 -13.82
CA LYS A 78 -9.19 -20.63 -13.23
C LYS A 78 -10.70 -20.63 -13.32
N LEU A 79 -11.36 -19.48 -13.10
CA LEU A 79 -12.80 -19.33 -13.22
C LEU A 79 -13.29 -19.57 -14.64
N HIS A 80 -12.55 -19.18 -15.67
CA HIS A 80 -12.88 -19.46 -17.07
C HIS A 80 -12.85 -20.96 -17.39
N LEU A 81 -11.96 -21.71 -16.73
CA LEU A 81 -11.85 -23.16 -16.93
C LEU A 81 -12.89 -23.95 -16.13
N SER A 82 -13.19 -23.51 -14.93
CA SER A 82 -14.11 -24.20 -14.00
C SER A 82 -14.62 -23.21 -12.98
N THR A 83 -15.86 -22.74 -13.18
CA THR A 83 -16.48 -21.75 -12.29
C THR A 83 -16.81 -22.43 -10.94
N ARG A 84 -16.09 -22.05 -9.89
CA ARG A 84 -16.24 -22.56 -8.53
C ARG A 84 -16.39 -21.42 -7.53
N ASN A 85 -17.11 -21.68 -6.44
CA ASN A 85 -17.23 -20.70 -5.36
C ASN A 85 -15.89 -20.41 -4.67
N GLU A 86 -14.96 -21.35 -4.64
CA GLU A 86 -13.64 -21.18 -4.04
C GLU A 86 -12.87 -20.04 -4.69
N GLU A 87 -12.88 -19.96 -6.01
CA GLU A 87 -12.22 -18.89 -6.74
C GLU A 87 -12.89 -17.52 -6.52
N LEU A 88 -14.21 -17.50 -6.38
CA LEU A 88 -14.93 -16.27 -6.00
C LEU A 88 -14.55 -15.80 -4.60
N ILE A 89 -14.37 -16.73 -3.67
CA ILE A 89 -13.92 -16.42 -2.31
C ILE A 89 -12.49 -15.85 -2.35
N GLU A 90 -11.59 -16.42 -3.17
CA GLU A 90 -10.24 -15.87 -3.34
C GLU A 90 -10.29 -14.44 -3.88
N LEU A 91 -11.14 -14.16 -4.88
CA LEU A 91 -11.31 -12.80 -5.40
C LEU A 91 -11.85 -11.85 -4.32
N LEU A 92 -12.78 -12.32 -3.49
CA LEU A 92 -13.32 -11.55 -2.37
C LEU A 92 -12.23 -11.19 -1.36
N GLU A 93 -11.32 -12.11 -1.05
CA GLU A 93 -10.18 -11.87 -0.17
C GLU A 93 -9.23 -10.82 -0.76
N LEU A 94 -8.96 -10.86 -2.05
CA LEU A 94 -8.16 -9.85 -2.73
C LEU A 94 -8.87 -8.49 -2.75
N GLN A 95 -10.18 -8.46 -2.93
CA GLN A 95 -10.98 -7.25 -2.84
C GLN A 95 -10.89 -6.61 -1.45
N LYS A 96 -10.92 -7.43 -0.42
CA LYS A 96 -10.76 -7.00 0.97
C LYS A 96 -9.40 -6.35 1.20
N SER A 97 -8.34 -6.93 0.63
CA SER A 97 -7.00 -6.36 0.66
C SER A 97 -6.96 -4.97 0.03
N LEU A 98 -7.58 -4.82 -1.14
CA LEU A 98 -7.65 -3.51 -1.84
C LEU A 98 -8.40 -2.47 -1.01
N THR A 99 -9.47 -2.86 -0.33
CA THR A 99 -10.22 -1.97 0.56
C THR A 99 -9.35 -1.46 1.71
N TYR A 100 -8.59 -2.34 2.35
CA TYR A 100 -7.64 -1.94 3.40
C TYR A 100 -6.55 -1.01 2.86
N PHE A 101 -6.02 -1.31 1.68
CA PHE A 101 -4.98 -0.47 1.05
C PHE A 101 -5.51 0.93 0.73
N ILE A 102 -6.68 1.03 0.11
CA ILE A 102 -7.29 2.32 -0.24
C ILE A 102 -7.50 3.17 1.03
N THR A 103 -8.04 2.57 2.07
CA THR A 103 -8.29 3.25 3.34
C THR A 103 -7.00 3.79 3.95
N SER A 104 -5.97 2.95 4.01
CA SER A 104 -4.66 3.35 4.56
C SER A 104 -3.96 4.39 3.70
N LEU A 105 -3.97 4.23 2.39
CA LEU A 105 -3.34 5.17 1.46
C LEU A 105 -4.00 6.56 1.52
N ARG A 106 -5.31 6.62 1.64
CA ARG A 106 -6.03 7.89 1.81
C ARG A 106 -5.72 8.58 3.13
N SER A 107 -5.61 7.80 4.21
CA SER A 107 -5.17 8.33 5.50
C SER A 107 -3.74 8.87 5.41
N ASN A 108 -2.86 8.15 4.74
CA ASN A 108 -1.47 8.57 4.53
C ASN A 108 -1.39 9.84 3.67
N GLU A 109 -2.27 9.99 2.67
CA GLU A 109 -2.33 11.20 1.84
C GLU A 109 -2.55 12.46 2.69
N VAL A 110 -3.46 12.37 3.65
CA VAL A 110 -3.73 13.49 4.57
C VAL A 110 -2.49 13.85 5.39
N VAL A 111 -1.77 12.85 5.89
CA VAL A 111 -0.52 13.07 6.65
C VAL A 111 0.54 13.69 5.75
N LEU A 112 0.73 13.20 4.54
CA LEU A 112 1.72 13.72 3.59
C LEU A 112 1.46 15.19 3.23
N GLU A 113 0.21 15.55 2.98
CA GLU A 113 -0.18 16.93 2.69
C GLU A 113 0.04 17.86 3.87
N LYS A 114 -0.21 17.39 5.09
CA LYS A 114 0.10 18.14 6.31
C LYS A 114 1.60 18.34 6.47
N LEU A 115 2.41 17.32 6.22
CA LEU A 115 3.87 17.42 6.28
C LEU A 115 4.43 18.45 5.30
N LEU A 116 3.82 18.57 4.13
CA LEU A 116 4.22 19.56 3.14
C LEU A 116 4.02 21.01 3.64
N LYS A 117 2.97 21.24 4.44
CA LYS A 117 2.56 22.56 4.94
C LYS A 117 3.13 22.92 6.32
N ILE A 118 3.61 21.93 7.08
CA ILE A 118 4.13 22.15 8.43
C ILE A 118 5.50 22.85 8.39
N ASP A 119 5.64 23.93 9.16
CA ASP A 119 6.90 24.68 9.31
C ASP A 119 7.74 24.20 10.50
N SER A 120 7.16 23.39 11.40
CA SER A 120 7.85 22.87 12.58
C SER A 120 8.94 21.86 12.26
N ILE A 121 8.91 21.27 11.08
CA ILE A 121 9.95 20.37 10.57
C ILE A 121 10.80 21.14 9.57
N LYS A 122 12.10 21.25 9.86
CA LYS A 122 13.05 21.91 8.96
C LYS A 122 13.24 21.07 7.71
N LYS A 123 12.92 21.66 6.55
CA LYS A 123 13.05 21.02 5.24
C LYS A 123 14.11 21.74 4.41
N TYR A 124 15.03 20.98 3.86
CA TYR A 124 15.90 21.47 2.79
C TYR A 124 15.19 21.27 1.44
N PRO A 125 15.62 21.97 0.36
CA PRO A 125 14.99 21.78 -0.96
C PRO A 125 14.93 20.34 -1.41
N GLU A 126 15.96 19.54 -1.17
CA GLU A 126 15.99 18.12 -1.52
C GLU A 126 14.96 17.30 -0.72
N ASP A 127 14.70 17.68 0.53
CA ASP A 127 13.70 17.03 1.36
C ASP A 127 12.28 17.30 0.85
N THR A 128 12.03 18.54 0.42
CA THR A 128 10.75 18.93 -0.18
C THR A 128 10.51 18.17 -1.48
N ASP A 129 11.52 18.04 -2.33
CA ASP A 129 11.44 17.25 -3.56
C ASP A 129 11.13 15.77 -3.26
N LEU A 130 11.78 15.21 -2.27
CA LEU A 130 11.51 13.83 -1.84
C LEU A 130 10.07 13.67 -1.33
N LEU A 131 9.58 14.62 -0.53
CA LEU A 131 8.19 14.58 -0.05
C LEU A 131 7.19 14.68 -1.20
N GLU A 132 7.44 15.51 -2.19
CA GLU A 132 6.61 15.61 -3.40
C GLU A 132 6.60 14.29 -4.17
N ASP A 133 7.74 13.61 -4.27
CA ASP A 133 7.83 12.28 -4.89
C ASP A 133 7.00 11.25 -4.11
N VAL A 134 7.05 11.27 -2.79
CA VAL A 134 6.22 10.40 -1.94
C VAL A 134 4.74 10.64 -2.18
N ILE A 135 4.33 11.90 -2.24
CA ILE A 135 2.94 12.27 -2.51
C ILE A 135 2.49 11.74 -3.87
N THR A 136 3.32 11.87 -4.89
CA THR A 136 3.05 11.35 -6.23
C THR A 136 2.91 9.82 -6.23
N GLU A 137 3.83 9.10 -5.60
CA GLU A 137 3.77 7.64 -5.46
C GLU A 137 2.51 7.19 -4.72
N ASN A 138 2.15 7.89 -3.66
CA ASN A 138 0.95 7.59 -2.87
C ASN A 138 -0.34 7.79 -3.68
N LYS A 139 -0.43 8.87 -4.43
CA LYS A 139 -1.55 9.14 -5.33
C LYS A 139 -1.68 8.07 -6.42
N GLN A 140 -0.56 7.69 -7.01
CA GLN A 140 -0.53 6.61 -8.01
C GLN A 140 -1.04 5.29 -7.40
N ALA A 141 -0.65 4.97 -6.18
CA ALA A 141 -1.12 3.78 -5.49
C ALA A 141 -2.63 3.82 -5.25
N ILE A 142 -3.19 4.96 -4.85
CA ILE A 142 -4.63 5.14 -4.66
C ILE A 142 -5.37 4.89 -5.99
N GLU A 143 -4.91 5.49 -7.07
CA GLU A 143 -5.53 5.31 -8.39
C GLU A 143 -5.49 3.86 -8.86
N MET A 144 -4.33 3.20 -8.73
CA MET A 144 -4.17 1.78 -9.08
C MET A 144 -5.09 0.90 -8.25
N ALA A 145 -5.17 1.14 -6.95
CA ALA A 145 -6.04 0.37 -6.06
C ALA A 145 -7.52 0.52 -6.45
N ASN A 146 -7.95 1.74 -6.79
CA ASN A 146 -9.31 2.00 -7.25
C ASN A 146 -9.61 1.29 -8.59
N VAL A 147 -8.69 1.33 -9.54
CA VAL A 147 -8.84 0.66 -10.83
C VAL A 147 -8.94 -0.86 -10.65
N TYR A 148 -8.03 -1.44 -9.89
CA TYR A 148 -8.04 -2.89 -9.62
C TYR A 148 -9.29 -3.33 -8.86
N SER A 149 -9.74 -2.53 -7.90
CA SER A 149 -10.98 -2.77 -7.17
C SER A 149 -12.19 -2.79 -8.11
N GLY A 150 -12.28 -1.84 -9.02
CA GLY A 150 -13.35 -1.79 -10.02
C GLY A 150 -13.36 -3.00 -10.95
N ILE A 151 -12.19 -3.38 -11.47
CA ILE A 151 -12.03 -4.54 -12.34
C ILE A 151 -12.44 -5.81 -11.60
N LEU A 152 -11.98 -5.98 -10.36
CA LEU A 152 -12.23 -7.16 -9.56
C LEU A 152 -13.72 -7.30 -9.21
N ASN A 153 -14.38 -6.20 -8.86
CA ASN A 153 -15.82 -6.18 -8.61
C ASN A 153 -16.60 -6.59 -9.86
N GLY A 154 -16.23 -6.06 -11.03
CA GLY A 154 -16.84 -6.43 -12.29
C GLY A 154 -16.69 -7.92 -12.61
N THR A 155 -15.51 -8.47 -12.38
CA THR A 155 -15.22 -9.89 -12.56
C THR A 155 -16.07 -10.75 -11.63
N MET A 156 -16.14 -10.41 -10.34
CA MET A 156 -16.95 -11.14 -9.36
C MET A 156 -18.43 -11.13 -9.73
N ASP A 157 -18.97 -9.98 -10.13
CA ASP A 157 -20.36 -9.83 -10.52
C ASP A 157 -20.68 -10.69 -11.75
N ALA A 158 -19.80 -10.68 -12.76
CA ALA A 158 -19.98 -11.48 -13.96
C ALA A 158 -20.00 -12.98 -13.66
N PHE A 159 -19.06 -13.49 -12.88
CA PHE A 159 -19.00 -14.91 -12.53
C PHE A 159 -20.09 -15.33 -11.55
N ALA A 160 -20.50 -14.46 -10.62
CA ALA A 160 -21.64 -14.72 -9.75
C ALA A 160 -22.93 -14.90 -10.57
N SER A 161 -23.14 -14.10 -11.61
CA SER A 161 -24.27 -14.24 -12.52
C SER A 161 -24.23 -15.55 -13.31
N ILE A 162 -23.06 -15.97 -13.78
CA ILE A 162 -22.86 -17.25 -14.48
C ILE A 162 -23.21 -18.43 -13.54
N ILE A 163 -22.72 -18.40 -12.30
CA ILE A 163 -23.03 -19.44 -11.30
C ILE A 163 -24.53 -19.47 -11.04
N SER A 164 -25.17 -18.34 -10.84
CA SER A 164 -26.62 -18.24 -10.62
C SER A 164 -27.43 -18.81 -11.80
N ASN A 165 -27.03 -18.53 -13.02
CA ASN A 165 -27.69 -19.05 -14.22
C ASN A 165 -27.52 -20.57 -14.35
N ASN A 166 -26.37 -21.10 -13.99
CA ASN A 166 -26.10 -22.54 -14.06
C ASN A 166 -26.88 -23.33 -12.99
N MET A 167 -27.33 -22.69 -11.92
CA MET A 167 -28.14 -23.33 -10.87
C MET A 167 -29.64 -23.39 -11.21
N ASN A 168 -30.08 -22.59 -12.14
CA ASN A 168 -31.45 -22.54 -12.61
C ASN A 168 -31.65 -23.45 -13.84
#